data_a4a6c2dbc7079d9cabb40852879bff2f
#
_entry.id   a4a6c2dbc7079d9cabb40852879bff2f
#
_cell.length_a   1.000
_cell.length_b   1.000
_cell.length_c   1.000
_cell.angle_alpha   90.00
_cell.angle_beta   90.00
_cell.angle_gamma   90.00
#
_symmetry.space_group_name_H-M   'P 1'
#
loop_
_entity.id
_entity.type
_entity.pdbx_description
1 polymer ?
#
loop_
_entity_poly.entity_id
_entity_poly.type
_entity_poly.pdbx_seq_one_letter_code
_entity_poly.pdbx_strand_id
1 'polypeptide(L)'
;MANGICVYAESYNGELETVAAELVSAAKGLAETTKEKVQAIVLSDHAEELVKELDKLGVDEIYAVKADHDITLQDDAVSAAIAEMLKKIEPSAVLVPATPQGRSIFSRVAMRLGCGMTADCTEVLAAQREDGSFYIKQNKPSYGENVFVTILTKEGIYPQMMTVRPGVYAACEAKESGNANVTFFDDIKIEKSE
;
A
#
# COMPACT_ATOMS: atom_id res chain seq x y z
N MET A 1 -15.40 -10.79 -0.55
CA MET A 1 -15.26 -9.97 0.69
C MET A 1 -13.85 -9.43 0.68
N ALA A 2 -13.66 -8.13 0.87
CA ALA A 2 -12.32 -7.54 0.91
C ALA A 2 -11.48 -8.21 2.01
N ASN A 3 -10.21 -8.53 1.72
CA ASN A 3 -9.33 -9.26 2.62
C ASN A 3 -7.86 -8.95 2.30
N GLY A 4 -7.08 -8.70 3.31
CA GLY A 4 -5.66 -8.42 3.24
C GLY A 4 -5.29 -6.96 3.45
N ILE A 5 -4.16 -6.75 4.11
CA ILE A 5 -3.56 -5.44 4.33
C ILE A 5 -2.47 -5.24 3.27
N CYS A 6 -2.76 -4.42 2.28
CA CYS A 6 -1.90 -4.19 1.13
C CYS A 6 -0.97 -2.99 1.35
N VAL A 7 0.29 -3.14 0.99
CA VAL A 7 1.32 -2.09 1.01
C VAL A 7 1.68 -1.74 -0.43
N TYR A 8 1.72 -0.46 -0.76
CA TYR A 8 2.38 0.00 -1.99
C TYR A 8 3.87 0.13 -1.75
N ALA A 9 4.64 -0.70 -2.45
CA ALA A 9 6.10 -0.67 -2.39
C ALA A 9 6.63 0.30 -3.46
N GLU A 10 6.87 1.54 -3.03
CA GLU A 10 7.48 2.56 -3.87
C GLU A 10 8.93 2.19 -4.17
N SER A 11 9.34 2.37 -5.42
CA SER A 11 10.70 2.12 -5.88
C SER A 11 11.21 3.26 -6.76
N TYR A 12 12.51 3.46 -6.76
CA TYR A 12 13.19 4.43 -7.60
C TYR A 12 14.48 3.84 -8.15
N ASN A 13 14.72 3.99 -9.45
CA ASN A 13 15.90 3.45 -10.14
C ASN A 13 16.15 1.93 -9.90
N GLY A 14 15.09 1.14 -9.78
CA GLY A 14 15.20 -0.30 -9.57
C GLY A 14 15.49 -0.73 -8.13
N GLU A 15 15.46 0.18 -7.17
CA GLU A 15 15.64 -0.09 -5.74
C GLU A 15 14.37 0.25 -4.97
N LEU A 16 14.06 -0.53 -3.92
CA LEU A 16 12.96 -0.22 -3.02
C LEU A 16 13.29 1.00 -2.17
N GLU A 17 12.35 1.92 -2.06
CA GLU A 17 12.44 2.99 -1.08
C GLU A 17 12.36 2.43 0.35
N THR A 18 13.19 2.96 1.25
CA THR A 18 13.29 2.49 2.65
C THR A 18 11.95 2.47 3.38
N VAL A 19 11.05 3.39 3.00
CA VAL A 19 9.70 3.47 3.56
C VAL A 19 8.86 2.21 3.31
N ALA A 20 9.19 1.40 2.30
CA ALA A 20 8.49 0.12 2.06
C ALA A 20 8.59 -0.82 3.28
N ALA A 21 9.77 -0.91 3.90
CA ALA A 21 9.98 -1.72 5.10
C ALA A 21 9.22 -1.17 6.34
N GLU A 22 9.07 0.15 6.44
CA GLU A 22 8.25 0.78 7.48
C GLU A 22 6.76 0.45 7.31
N LEU A 23 6.25 0.53 6.07
CA LEU A 23 4.86 0.20 5.75
C LEU A 23 4.56 -1.29 5.97
N VAL A 24 5.49 -2.17 5.64
CA VAL A 24 5.35 -3.61 5.94
C VAL A 24 5.27 -3.83 7.44
N SER A 25 6.07 -3.12 8.24
CA SER A 25 5.99 -3.17 9.71
C SER A 25 4.62 -2.71 10.23
N ALA A 26 4.11 -1.58 9.71
CA ALA A 26 2.78 -1.08 10.05
C ALA A 26 1.67 -2.08 9.66
N ALA A 27 1.75 -2.66 8.45
CA ALA A 27 0.80 -3.65 7.96
C ALA A 27 0.79 -4.92 8.82
N LYS A 28 1.95 -5.40 9.27
CA LYS A 28 2.06 -6.53 10.21
C LYS A 28 1.37 -6.23 11.53
N GLY A 29 1.55 -5.02 12.07
CA GLY A 29 0.84 -4.59 13.29
C GLY A 29 -0.68 -4.60 13.12
N LEU A 30 -1.21 -4.19 11.98
CA LEU A 30 -2.64 -4.30 11.66
C LEU A 30 -3.08 -5.76 11.53
N ALA A 31 -2.28 -6.58 10.84
CA ALA A 31 -2.55 -8.00 10.62
C ALA A 31 -2.60 -8.81 11.93
N GLU A 32 -1.86 -8.43 12.96
CA GLU A 32 -1.96 -9.06 14.28
C GLU A 32 -3.38 -8.99 14.87
N THR A 33 -4.10 -7.90 14.60
CA THR A 33 -5.47 -7.71 15.07
C THR A 33 -6.50 -8.30 14.09
N THR A 34 -6.35 -8.01 12.79
CA THR A 34 -7.33 -8.41 11.77
C THR A 34 -7.22 -9.88 11.39
N LYS A 35 -6.07 -10.52 11.62
CA LYS A 35 -5.71 -11.86 11.16
C LYS A 35 -5.72 -12.01 9.63
N GLU A 36 -5.66 -10.89 8.93
CA GLU A 36 -5.54 -10.87 7.47
C GLU A 36 -4.08 -10.98 7.04
N LYS A 37 -3.86 -11.38 5.79
CA LYS A 37 -2.53 -11.45 5.20
C LYS A 37 -1.95 -10.07 4.94
N VAL A 38 -0.64 -9.96 5.04
CA VAL A 38 0.12 -8.80 4.57
C VAL A 38 0.45 -8.99 3.10
N GLN A 39 -0.04 -8.08 2.28
CA GLN A 39 0.13 -8.07 0.84
C GLN A 39 1.04 -6.91 0.43
N ALA A 40 1.77 -7.04 -0.66
CA ALA A 40 2.50 -5.95 -1.27
C ALA A 40 2.21 -5.84 -2.77
N ILE A 41 2.09 -4.63 -3.29
CA ILE A 41 2.05 -4.36 -4.72
C ILE A 41 3.28 -3.59 -5.16
N VAL A 42 3.84 -3.95 -6.30
CA VAL A 42 4.98 -3.28 -6.93
C VAL A 42 4.82 -3.22 -8.45
N LEU A 43 5.15 -2.07 -9.01
CA LEU A 43 5.14 -1.86 -10.45
C LEU A 43 6.48 -1.24 -10.85
N SER A 44 7.20 -1.86 -11.77
CA SER A 44 8.50 -1.37 -12.25
C SER A 44 8.95 -2.17 -13.49
N ASP A 45 9.84 -1.61 -14.27
CA ASP A 45 10.64 -2.32 -15.26
C ASP A 45 11.66 -3.30 -14.60
N HIS A 46 11.98 -3.08 -13.31
CA HIS A 46 12.80 -3.93 -12.45
C HIS A 46 11.97 -4.79 -11.47
N ALA A 47 10.71 -5.09 -11.78
CA ALA A 47 9.79 -5.75 -10.85
C ALA A 47 10.30 -7.09 -10.30
N GLU A 48 11.06 -7.87 -11.07
CA GLU A 48 11.59 -9.18 -10.64
C GLU A 48 12.63 -9.07 -9.51
N GLU A 49 13.47 -8.03 -9.54
CA GLU A 49 14.44 -7.73 -8.51
C GLU A 49 13.74 -7.22 -7.25
N LEU A 50 12.82 -6.29 -7.41
CA LEU A 50 12.05 -5.70 -6.31
C LEU A 50 11.18 -6.72 -5.57
N VAL A 51 10.61 -7.69 -6.29
CA VAL A 51 9.87 -8.82 -5.68
C VAL A 51 10.76 -9.62 -4.73
N LYS A 52 12.04 -9.87 -5.08
CA LYS A 52 12.99 -10.59 -4.21
C LYS A 52 13.32 -9.80 -2.95
N GLU A 53 13.41 -8.48 -3.06
CA GLU A 53 13.63 -7.62 -1.89
C GLU A 53 12.40 -7.58 -0.97
N LEU A 54 11.21 -7.43 -1.55
CA LEU A 54 9.94 -7.47 -0.82
C LEU A 54 9.71 -8.80 -0.10
N ASP A 55 10.04 -9.91 -0.74
CA ASP A 55 9.92 -11.24 -0.14
C ASP A 55 10.72 -11.34 1.18
N LYS A 56 11.92 -10.77 1.21
CA LYS A 56 12.75 -10.71 2.42
C LYS A 56 12.14 -9.87 3.55
N LEU A 57 11.27 -8.94 3.25
CA LEU A 57 10.56 -8.17 4.27
C LEU A 57 9.47 -8.98 4.98
N GLY A 58 9.18 -10.20 4.50
CA GLY A 58 8.27 -11.15 5.13
C GLY A 58 6.81 -10.75 5.01
N VAL A 59 6.40 -10.34 3.82
CA VAL A 59 5.01 -10.26 3.39
C VAL A 59 4.49 -11.65 3.01
N ASP A 60 3.18 -11.86 3.02
CA ASP A 60 2.57 -13.16 2.70
C ASP A 60 2.30 -13.30 1.19
N GLU A 61 1.98 -12.20 0.51
CA GLU A 61 1.65 -12.18 -0.90
C GLU A 61 2.26 -10.96 -1.59
N ILE A 62 2.79 -11.15 -2.79
CA ILE A 62 3.33 -10.07 -3.61
C ILE A 62 2.64 -10.10 -4.96
N TYR A 63 2.11 -8.96 -5.37
CA TYR A 63 1.48 -8.74 -6.66
C TYR A 63 2.31 -7.74 -7.46
N ALA A 64 2.75 -8.14 -8.62
CA ALA A 64 3.68 -7.35 -9.42
C ALA A 64 3.15 -7.09 -10.84
N VAL A 65 3.48 -5.93 -11.37
CA VAL A 65 3.38 -5.62 -12.80
C VAL A 65 4.77 -5.26 -13.30
N LYS A 66 5.24 -6.00 -14.31
CA LYS A 66 6.47 -5.68 -15.01
C LYS A 66 6.18 -4.71 -16.14
N ALA A 67 6.74 -3.51 -16.03
CA ALA A 67 6.72 -2.54 -17.10
C ALA A 67 7.80 -2.88 -18.17
N ASP A 68 7.57 -2.49 -19.41
CA ASP A 68 8.53 -2.62 -20.51
C ASP A 68 9.38 -1.36 -20.70
N HIS A 69 9.20 -0.35 -19.86
CA HIS A 69 9.89 0.93 -19.88
C HIS A 69 9.89 1.58 -18.49
N ASP A 70 10.71 2.61 -18.31
CA ASP A 70 10.72 3.43 -17.08
C ASP A 70 9.37 4.15 -16.90
N ILE A 71 8.75 3.95 -15.75
CA ILE A 71 7.42 4.49 -15.39
C ILE A 71 7.49 5.61 -14.34
N THR A 72 8.67 6.08 -13.98
CA THR A 72 8.91 7.00 -12.85
C THR A 72 8.10 8.30 -12.93
N LEU A 73 7.82 8.82 -14.11
CA LEU A 73 7.06 10.06 -14.31
C LEU A 73 5.68 9.85 -14.96
N GLN A 74 5.12 8.64 -14.85
CA GLN A 74 3.87 8.27 -15.51
C GLN A 74 2.72 8.05 -14.52
N ASP A 75 2.54 8.98 -13.60
CA ASP A 75 1.57 8.87 -12.50
C ASP A 75 0.16 8.46 -12.94
N ASP A 76 -0.32 8.94 -14.09
CA ASP A 76 -1.68 8.61 -14.53
C ASP A 76 -1.80 7.17 -15.01
N ALA A 77 -0.86 6.70 -15.84
CA ALA A 77 -0.81 5.32 -16.31
C ALA A 77 -0.58 4.34 -15.16
N VAL A 78 0.35 4.66 -14.26
CA VAL A 78 0.63 3.87 -13.03
C VAL A 78 -0.61 3.80 -12.14
N SER A 79 -1.32 4.93 -11.94
CA SER A 79 -2.54 4.94 -11.14
C SER A 79 -3.66 4.09 -11.74
N ALA A 80 -3.75 4.03 -13.07
CA ALA A 80 -4.71 3.17 -13.77
C ALA A 80 -4.39 1.69 -13.54
N ALA A 81 -3.12 1.30 -13.73
CA ALA A 81 -2.65 -0.06 -13.50
C ALA A 81 -2.86 -0.51 -12.05
N ILE A 82 -2.51 0.34 -11.06
CA ILE A 82 -2.75 0.05 -9.65
C ILE A 82 -4.24 -0.13 -9.35
N ALA A 83 -5.11 0.72 -9.91
CA ALA A 83 -6.55 0.59 -9.69
C ALA A 83 -7.08 -0.75 -10.24
N GLU A 84 -6.56 -1.23 -11.37
CA GLU A 84 -6.90 -2.56 -11.90
C GLU A 84 -6.37 -3.69 -11.02
N MET A 85 -5.13 -3.59 -10.53
CA MET A 85 -4.59 -4.55 -9.57
C MET A 85 -5.47 -4.65 -8.33
N LEU A 86 -5.80 -3.51 -7.71
CA LEU A 86 -6.58 -3.47 -6.47
C LEU A 86 -8.01 -3.98 -6.67
N LYS A 87 -8.61 -3.84 -7.85
CA LYS A 87 -9.90 -4.47 -8.20
C LYS A 87 -9.83 -5.99 -8.26
N LYS A 88 -8.67 -6.56 -8.66
CA LYS A 88 -8.46 -8.01 -8.70
C LYS A 88 -8.12 -8.59 -7.34
N ILE A 89 -7.34 -7.85 -6.54
CA ILE A 89 -6.86 -8.28 -5.22
C ILE A 89 -7.95 -8.10 -4.15
N GLU A 90 -8.77 -7.05 -4.26
CA GLU A 90 -9.80 -6.66 -3.30
C GLU A 90 -9.28 -6.56 -1.84
N PRO A 91 -8.21 -5.79 -1.55
CA PRO A 91 -7.70 -5.70 -0.20
C PRO A 91 -8.67 -4.94 0.72
N SER A 92 -8.64 -5.25 2.02
CA SER A 92 -9.42 -4.52 3.03
C SER A 92 -8.83 -3.15 3.34
N ALA A 93 -7.51 -3.03 3.26
CA ALA A 93 -6.80 -1.77 3.44
C ALA A 93 -5.60 -1.63 2.50
N VAL A 94 -5.25 -0.37 2.20
CA VAL A 94 -4.04 -0.04 1.42
C VAL A 94 -3.25 1.04 2.15
N LEU A 95 -2.01 0.71 2.50
CA LEU A 95 -1.02 1.63 3.06
C LEU A 95 -0.07 2.10 1.97
N VAL A 96 0.08 3.41 1.88
CA VAL A 96 0.87 4.09 0.85
C VAL A 96 1.88 5.01 1.53
N PRO A 97 3.12 5.17 1.04
CA PRO A 97 4.01 6.16 1.59
C PRO A 97 3.49 7.58 1.33
N ALA A 98 3.57 8.46 2.34
CA ALA A 98 3.18 9.86 2.20
C ALA A 98 4.25 10.70 1.47
N THR A 99 4.91 10.13 0.47
CA THR A 99 5.83 10.81 -0.44
C THR A 99 5.06 11.67 -1.45
N PRO A 100 5.71 12.59 -2.16
CA PRO A 100 5.08 13.32 -3.25
C PRO A 100 4.48 12.38 -4.32
N GLN A 101 5.21 11.33 -4.70
CA GLN A 101 4.78 10.35 -5.69
C GLN A 101 3.61 9.49 -5.17
N GLY A 102 3.71 8.92 -3.98
CA GLY A 102 2.65 8.13 -3.37
C GLY A 102 1.33 8.92 -3.26
N ARG A 103 1.40 10.18 -2.83
CA ARG A 103 0.23 11.07 -2.76
C ARG A 103 -0.36 11.37 -4.14
N SER A 104 0.51 11.65 -5.14
CA SER A 104 0.09 11.96 -6.51
C SER A 104 -0.63 10.77 -7.15
N ILE A 105 -0.03 9.59 -7.12
CA ILE A 105 -0.58 8.37 -7.72
C ILE A 105 -1.86 7.94 -7.01
N PHE A 106 -1.84 7.83 -5.68
CA PHE A 106 -2.94 7.23 -4.94
C PHE A 106 -4.16 8.15 -4.75
N SER A 107 -4.01 9.45 -4.90
CA SER A 107 -5.20 10.33 -5.03
C SER A 107 -6.00 10.00 -6.29
N ARG A 108 -5.34 9.66 -7.40
CA ARG A 108 -5.98 9.20 -8.64
C ARG A 108 -6.56 7.79 -8.49
N VAL A 109 -5.82 6.88 -7.83
CA VAL A 109 -6.31 5.53 -7.53
C VAL A 109 -7.59 5.58 -6.71
N ALA A 110 -7.63 6.37 -5.64
CA ALA A 110 -8.81 6.54 -4.80
C ALA A 110 -10.02 7.03 -5.60
N MET A 111 -9.82 7.99 -6.50
CA MET A 111 -10.87 8.48 -7.39
C MET A 111 -11.36 7.38 -8.34
N ARG A 112 -10.45 6.59 -8.95
CA ARG A 112 -10.80 5.49 -9.86
C ARG A 112 -11.55 4.35 -9.18
N LEU A 113 -11.31 4.13 -7.88
CA LEU A 113 -11.97 3.11 -7.07
C LEU A 113 -13.24 3.63 -6.38
N GLY A 114 -13.50 4.94 -6.41
CA GLY A 114 -14.64 5.56 -5.72
C GLY A 114 -14.53 5.48 -4.19
N CYS A 115 -13.32 5.37 -3.65
CA CYS A 115 -13.06 5.39 -2.21
C CYS A 115 -12.35 6.70 -1.79
N GLY A 116 -12.34 6.98 -0.48
CA GLY A 116 -11.57 8.09 0.07
C GLY A 116 -10.14 7.65 0.44
N MET A 117 -9.24 8.62 0.59
CA MET A 117 -7.90 8.39 1.09
C MET A 117 -7.56 9.42 2.19
N THR A 118 -7.13 8.93 3.36
CA THR A 118 -6.63 9.81 4.41
C THR A 118 -5.14 10.08 4.18
N ALA A 119 -4.77 11.35 4.14
CA ALA A 119 -3.38 11.73 3.87
C ALA A 119 -2.59 11.97 5.16
N ASP A 120 -1.31 11.53 5.15
CA ASP A 120 -0.27 11.88 6.12
C ASP A 120 -0.56 11.38 7.54
N CYS A 121 -0.98 10.11 7.64
CA CYS A 121 -1.18 9.44 8.92
C CYS A 121 0.15 9.23 9.65
N THR A 122 0.13 9.44 10.96
CA THR A 122 1.28 9.16 11.85
C THR A 122 1.09 7.91 12.68
N GLU A 123 -0.14 7.38 12.72
CA GLU A 123 -0.46 6.12 13.37
C GLU A 123 -1.68 5.49 12.71
N VAL A 124 -1.64 4.18 12.55
CA VAL A 124 -2.76 3.37 12.05
C VAL A 124 -3.00 2.19 12.99
N LEU A 125 -4.24 2.00 13.41
CA LEU A 125 -4.62 0.97 14.40
C LEU A 125 -5.87 0.24 13.92
N ALA A 126 -5.83 -1.09 13.92
CA ALA A 126 -7.01 -1.89 13.64
C ALA A 126 -7.92 -1.96 14.88
N ALA A 127 -9.23 -1.88 14.67
CA ALA A 127 -10.23 -2.10 15.68
C ALA A 127 -11.39 -2.91 15.11
N GLN A 128 -12.07 -3.66 15.99
CA GLN A 128 -13.20 -4.51 15.61
C GLN A 128 -14.52 -3.83 15.92
N ARG A 129 -15.51 -3.97 15.03
CA ARG A 129 -16.90 -3.59 15.27
C ARG A 129 -17.66 -4.68 16.02
N GLU A 130 -18.85 -4.36 16.48
CA GLU A 130 -19.75 -5.31 17.16
C GLU A 130 -20.17 -6.47 16.26
N ASP A 131 -20.24 -6.27 14.96
CA ASP A 131 -20.55 -7.31 13.97
C ASP A 131 -19.36 -8.22 13.60
N GLY A 132 -18.18 -7.98 14.23
CA GLY A 132 -16.96 -8.72 13.98
C GLY A 132 -16.11 -8.20 12.81
N SER A 133 -16.58 -7.24 12.03
CA SER A 133 -15.80 -6.62 10.97
C SER A 133 -14.72 -5.70 11.53
N PHE A 134 -13.66 -5.44 10.74
CA PHE A 134 -12.56 -4.57 11.14
C PHE A 134 -12.63 -3.21 10.46
N TYR A 135 -12.11 -2.21 11.15
CA TYR A 135 -11.86 -0.90 10.60
C TYR A 135 -10.51 -0.38 11.09
N ILE A 136 -9.93 0.56 10.33
CA ILE A 136 -8.65 1.16 10.68
C ILE A 136 -8.87 2.58 11.16
N LYS A 137 -8.41 2.87 12.37
CA LYS A 137 -8.27 4.22 12.91
C LYS A 137 -7.05 4.86 12.26
N GLN A 138 -7.27 5.94 11.57
CA GLN A 138 -6.25 6.65 10.79
C GLN A 138 -5.96 7.97 11.51
N ASN A 139 -4.93 7.94 12.36
CA ASN A 139 -4.57 9.07 13.21
C ASN A 139 -3.57 9.97 12.52
N LYS A 140 -3.84 11.26 12.54
CA LYS A 140 -2.95 12.27 11.98
C LYS A 140 -2.97 13.55 12.82
N PRO A 141 -1.86 14.32 12.85
CA PRO A 141 -1.87 15.64 13.46
C PRO A 141 -2.79 16.59 12.69
N SER A 142 -3.50 17.44 13.41
CA SER A 142 -4.29 18.54 12.88
C SER A 142 -3.56 19.86 13.07
N TYR A 143 -4.20 20.95 12.73
CA TYR A 143 -3.65 22.30 12.97
C TYR A 143 -3.48 22.55 14.47
N GLY A 144 -2.24 22.88 14.87
CA GLY A 144 -1.85 23.05 16.29
C GLY A 144 -1.05 21.84 16.78
N GLU A 145 -0.02 22.11 17.60
CA GLU A 145 1.02 21.14 17.99
C GLU A 145 0.52 19.96 18.83
N ASN A 146 -0.73 20.02 19.36
CA ASN A 146 -1.25 19.03 20.30
C ASN A 146 -2.64 18.45 19.92
N VAL A 147 -3.09 18.64 18.68
CA VAL A 147 -4.40 18.14 18.23
C VAL A 147 -4.21 17.01 17.24
N PHE A 148 -4.67 15.82 17.59
CA PHE A 148 -4.75 14.68 16.69
C PHE A 148 -6.21 14.43 16.31
N VAL A 149 -6.43 14.04 15.06
CA VAL A 149 -7.73 13.61 14.57
C VAL A 149 -7.65 12.15 14.17
N THR A 150 -8.69 11.40 14.53
CA THR A 150 -8.89 10.02 14.06
C THR A 150 -9.90 10.06 12.93
N ILE A 151 -9.50 9.61 11.76
CA ILE A 151 -10.36 9.49 10.59
C ILE A 151 -10.72 8.02 10.40
N LEU A 152 -11.96 7.77 10.04
CA LEU A 152 -12.47 6.44 9.72
C LEU A 152 -13.02 6.45 8.30
N THR A 153 -12.69 5.41 7.55
CA THR A 153 -13.37 5.17 6.26
C THR A 153 -14.83 4.80 6.53
N LYS A 154 -15.73 5.33 5.70
CA LYS A 154 -17.16 5.01 5.80
C LYS A 154 -17.35 3.50 5.68
N GLU A 155 -18.22 2.98 6.53
CA GLU A 155 -18.57 1.56 6.54
C GLU A 155 -19.02 1.07 5.16
N GLY A 156 -18.58 -0.14 4.79
CA GLY A 156 -18.88 -0.75 3.49
C GLY A 156 -18.03 -0.22 2.32
N ILE A 157 -17.16 0.78 2.54
CA ILE A 157 -16.24 1.29 1.52
C ILE A 157 -14.87 0.61 1.67
N TYR A 158 -14.42 -0.02 0.60
CA TYR A 158 -13.12 -0.68 0.52
C TYR A 158 -12.40 -0.32 -0.79
N PRO A 159 -11.07 -0.34 -0.78
CA PRO A 159 -10.20 -0.48 0.38
C PRO A 159 -10.25 0.73 1.31
N GLN A 160 -9.92 0.54 2.60
CA GLN A 160 -9.62 1.63 3.51
C GLN A 160 -8.22 2.14 3.17
N MET A 161 -8.13 3.29 2.51
CA MET A 161 -6.87 3.78 1.93
C MET A 161 -6.30 4.94 2.74
N MET A 162 -4.99 4.90 2.97
CA MET A 162 -4.28 5.95 3.69
C MET A 162 -2.83 6.08 3.26
N THR A 163 -2.32 7.31 3.28
CA THR A 163 -0.88 7.51 3.21
C THR A 163 -0.30 7.63 4.63
N VAL A 164 0.84 7.01 4.85
CA VAL A 164 1.55 6.97 6.12
C VAL A 164 2.83 7.77 6.00
N ARG A 165 3.08 8.63 6.98
CA ARG A 165 4.27 9.51 6.99
C ARG A 165 5.53 8.66 7.12
N PRO A 166 6.57 8.85 6.27
CA PRO A 166 7.86 8.20 6.44
C PRO A 166 8.50 8.55 7.79
N GLY A 167 9.21 7.58 8.39
CA GLY A 167 9.92 7.76 9.65
C GLY A 167 9.07 7.65 10.91
N VAL A 168 7.78 7.29 10.80
CA VAL A 168 6.91 7.10 11.99
C VAL A 168 6.84 5.66 12.47
N TYR A 169 7.19 4.72 11.61
CA TYR A 169 7.31 3.30 11.96
C TYR A 169 8.76 2.83 11.82
N ALA A 170 9.18 1.96 12.73
CA ALA A 170 10.45 1.28 12.55
C ALA A 170 10.38 0.35 11.33
N ALA A 171 11.39 0.41 10.48
CA ALA A 171 11.51 -0.51 9.35
C ALA A 171 11.65 -1.96 9.86
N CYS A 172 10.94 -2.90 9.24
CA CYS A 172 11.15 -4.30 9.55
C CYS A 172 12.52 -4.76 9.02
N GLU A 173 13.15 -5.67 9.75
CA GLU A 173 14.41 -6.27 9.32
C GLU A 173 14.18 -7.24 8.15
N ALA A 174 15.03 -7.13 7.14
CA ALA A 174 15.03 -8.09 6.03
C ALA A 174 15.58 -9.45 6.51
N LYS A 175 14.90 -10.52 6.15
CA LYS A 175 15.31 -11.89 6.38
C LYS A 175 16.27 -12.35 5.26
N GLU A 176 16.98 -13.46 5.47
CA GLU A 176 17.80 -14.06 4.41
C GLU A 176 16.97 -14.53 3.22
N SER A 177 15.76 -15.03 3.48
CA SER A 177 14.79 -15.44 2.46
C SER A 177 13.36 -15.24 3.00
N GLY A 178 12.41 -15.04 2.10
CA GLY A 178 10.97 -15.03 2.38
C GLY A 178 10.28 -16.28 1.82
N ASN A 179 8.95 -16.30 1.97
CA ASN A 179 8.08 -17.36 1.45
C ASN A 179 6.78 -16.75 0.90
N ALA A 180 6.87 -15.55 0.34
CA ALA A 180 5.70 -14.88 -0.22
C ALA A 180 5.15 -15.63 -1.44
N ASN A 181 3.84 -15.67 -1.57
CA ASN A 181 3.22 -16.09 -2.80
C ASN A 181 3.25 -14.95 -3.82
N VAL A 182 3.99 -15.13 -4.92
CA VAL A 182 4.20 -14.08 -5.93
C VAL A 182 3.28 -14.29 -7.12
N THR A 183 2.58 -13.23 -7.51
CA THR A 183 1.73 -13.19 -8.70
C THR A 183 2.11 -12.02 -9.60
N PHE A 184 2.46 -12.29 -10.86
CA PHE A 184 2.62 -11.27 -11.88
C PHE A 184 1.32 -11.10 -12.67
N PHE A 185 0.86 -9.87 -12.85
CA PHE A 185 -0.29 -9.54 -13.69
C PHE A 185 0.20 -9.19 -15.11
N ASP A 186 0.30 -10.20 -15.98
CA ASP A 186 0.75 -10.03 -17.36
C ASP A 186 -0.27 -9.33 -18.26
N ASP A 187 -1.53 -9.30 -17.83
CA ASP A 187 -2.65 -8.68 -18.54
C ASP A 187 -2.84 -7.19 -18.20
N ILE A 188 -2.18 -6.68 -17.17
CA ILE A 188 -2.16 -5.26 -16.84
C ILE A 188 -0.98 -4.60 -17.54
N LYS A 189 -1.25 -3.61 -18.40
CA LYS A 189 -0.23 -2.86 -19.12
C LYS A 189 -0.16 -1.42 -18.62
N ILE A 190 1.05 -0.89 -18.56
CA ILE A 190 1.29 0.53 -18.27
C ILE A 190 1.60 1.18 -19.61
N GLU A 191 0.63 1.91 -20.14
CA GLU A 191 0.81 2.59 -21.43
C GLU A 191 1.75 3.77 -21.27
N LYS A 192 2.70 3.90 -22.20
CA LYS A 192 3.60 5.05 -22.23
C LYS A 192 2.82 6.31 -22.57
N SER A 193 2.79 7.28 -21.66
CA SER A 193 2.24 8.61 -21.97
C SER A 193 3.15 9.34 -22.96
N GLU A 194 2.54 9.95 -23.96
CA GLU A 194 3.23 10.83 -24.91
C GLU A 194 3.78 12.11 -24.26
#